data_6978ea658acbd5208e01a62526d70b3b
#
_entry.id   6978ea658acbd5208e01a62526d70b3b
#
_cell.length_a   1.000
_cell.length_b   1.000
_cell.length_c   1.000
_cell.angle_alpha   90.00
_cell.angle_beta   90.00
_cell.angle_gamma   90.00
#
_symmetry.space_group_name_H-M   'P 1'
#
loop_
_entity.id
_entity.type
_entity.pdbx_description
1 polymer ?
#
loop_
_entity_poly.entity_id
_entity_poly.type
_entity_poly.pdbx_seq_one_letter_code
_entity_poly.pdbx_strand_id
1 'polypeptide(L)'
;MLSPVLSDSAPEGGSRSSRLESRKTHPRKPRESGVPVSGKNLFPSNISGLPTWFIIRASDKGYQSPGDNAHIQVLMNKDTWVKDLESLEPGTIVIYNENVKLPVDRDDCPSFGMPMTKMARGINPKLARLMCNMYYVGALAHLLGIEQDVLETAVAGQFKGKEKAIELNIRAITEGRDYAAENWVDGIPYCVERRDKDPNSFLIEGNEAIALGSIFGGINMLSWYPITPSSSLAEGVIKWLPELREADDGGSTCAVIQAEDELAAAGMVIGAGWAGGRGMTCTSGPGSSLMSEYIGLSYFAEVPGVIWDVNRVGPSTGLPTRTQQADLTMLYEASHGDTQHIVLIPGTVDECFEYGWKAFDYAERLQTMVFGFTDLDLGMNYWSTSGFEYPDSPMDRGKVLRSQKEMDAVENYGRYRDVDGDGIPYRTLPGSGLDPILYRGTGHDEDGIYSEDPEVYNATISRLKRKIEGARDLLPAPVVREEEEQHIGVIYYGSMENSIAEIDDMLESTGLSVSTCRVRALPYHPEVEDFIERHDKVIVLEINRDGQMYGILRKELPAHLVPKMHSVAYTDGIPPRARVYADMILEALEVAA
;
A
#
# COMPACT_ATOMS: atom_id res chain seq x y z
N MET A 1 6.11 -9.09 17.85
CA MET A 1 7.01 -8.19 18.57
C MET A 1 8.45 -8.22 18.04
N LEU A 2 8.63 -8.25 16.74
CA LEU A 2 9.90 -7.89 16.09
C LEU A 2 9.82 -6.48 15.46
N SER A 3 8.70 -5.79 15.63
CA SER A 3 8.43 -4.47 15.10
C SER A 3 9.26 -3.32 15.67
N PRO A 4 9.86 -3.34 16.87
CA PRO A 4 10.69 -2.23 17.32
C PRO A 4 12.09 -2.19 16.70
N VAL A 5 12.45 -3.16 15.85
CA VAL A 5 13.81 -3.23 15.31
C VAL A 5 14.00 -2.33 14.09
N LEU A 6 12.98 -1.63 13.57
CA LEU A 6 13.06 -0.93 12.29
C LEU A 6 12.50 0.52 12.25
N SER A 7 12.38 1.24 13.34
CA SER A 7 12.01 2.66 13.30
C SER A 7 12.92 3.56 14.13
N ASP A 8 13.30 4.67 13.51
CA ASP A 8 13.86 5.93 14.01
C ASP A 8 15.32 6.05 14.40
N SER A 9 16.06 6.77 13.58
CA SER A 9 16.78 8.03 13.87
C SER A 9 17.66 8.50 12.71
N ALA A 10 17.53 9.80 12.36
CA ALA A 10 18.35 10.50 11.38
C ALA A 10 19.75 10.87 11.92
N PRO A 11 20.79 11.02 11.08
CA PRO A 11 22.09 11.51 11.50
C PRO A 11 22.28 13.00 11.24
N GLU A 12 22.91 13.69 12.18
CA GLU A 12 23.36 15.08 12.07
C GLU A 12 24.69 15.21 11.32
N GLY A 13 24.80 16.28 10.52
CA GLY A 13 26.02 17.01 10.23
C GLY A 13 26.94 16.61 9.06
N GLY A 14 26.93 17.35 7.95
CA GLY A 14 27.94 17.30 6.87
C GLY A 14 27.56 18.16 5.65
N SER A 15 28.54 18.76 4.93
CA SER A 15 28.40 19.85 3.95
C SER A 15 27.52 19.57 2.71
N ARG A 16 26.89 20.64 2.21
CA ARG A 16 25.68 20.65 1.37
C ARG A 16 25.79 20.14 -0.09
N SER A 17 26.91 20.15 -0.74
CA SER A 17 27.00 19.85 -2.18
C SER A 17 27.29 18.38 -2.56
N SER A 18 27.90 17.62 -1.66
CA SER A 18 28.14 16.17 -1.88
C SER A 18 27.00 15.26 -1.44
N ARG A 19 25.94 15.84 -0.86
CA ARG A 19 24.80 15.10 -0.30
C ARG A 19 23.76 14.68 -1.32
N LEU A 20 23.59 15.39 -2.42
CA LEU A 20 22.56 15.09 -3.43
C LEU A 20 22.89 13.86 -4.27
N GLU A 21 24.15 13.61 -4.62
CA GLU A 21 24.52 12.42 -5.40
C GLU A 21 24.58 11.13 -4.57
N SER A 22 24.92 11.21 -3.27
CA SER A 22 24.92 10.04 -2.38
C SER A 22 23.54 9.68 -1.81
N ARG A 23 22.55 10.58 -1.96
CA ARG A 23 21.18 10.43 -1.44
C ARG A 23 20.19 9.75 -2.39
N LYS A 24 20.63 9.35 -3.57
CA LYS A 24 19.87 8.45 -4.46
C LYS A 24 19.70 7.04 -3.88
N THR A 25 20.33 6.75 -2.75
CA THR A 25 20.23 5.47 -2.07
C THR A 25 19.25 5.56 -0.90
N HIS A 26 18.38 4.58 -0.84
CA HIS A 26 17.32 4.42 0.13
C HIS A 26 17.73 4.64 1.59
N PRO A 27 16.76 5.09 2.42
CA PRO A 27 16.99 5.36 3.84
C PRO A 27 17.25 4.12 4.71
N ARG A 28 17.05 2.91 4.19
CA ARG A 28 17.30 1.67 4.93
C ARG A 28 18.47 0.89 4.33
N LYS A 29 19.31 0.30 5.20
CA LYS A 29 20.41 -0.55 4.75
C LYS A 29 19.88 -1.77 4.00
N PRO A 30 20.56 -2.25 2.93
CA PRO A 30 20.23 -3.48 2.24
C PRO A 30 20.21 -4.66 3.22
N ARG A 31 19.44 -5.68 2.88
CA ARG A 31 19.49 -6.96 3.61
C ARG A 31 20.79 -7.66 3.34
N GLU A 32 21.47 -8.02 4.40
CA GLU A 32 22.74 -8.74 4.29
C GLU A 32 22.56 -10.19 3.86
N SER A 33 21.35 -10.78 3.98
CA SER A 33 21.10 -12.19 3.67
C SER A 33 20.52 -12.47 2.28
N GLY A 34 19.89 -11.51 1.62
CA GLY A 34 19.23 -11.71 0.31
C GLY A 34 18.09 -12.74 0.30
N VAL A 35 17.60 -13.20 1.46
CA VAL A 35 16.48 -14.13 1.57
C VAL A 35 15.17 -13.39 1.37
N PRO A 36 14.28 -13.84 0.44
CA PRO A 36 12.96 -13.23 0.30
C PRO A 36 12.15 -13.41 1.59
N VAL A 37 11.69 -12.29 2.12
CA VAL A 37 10.97 -12.26 3.40
C VAL A 37 9.89 -11.20 3.35
N SER A 38 8.73 -11.50 3.94
CA SER A 38 7.70 -10.54 4.28
C SER A 38 7.44 -10.51 5.79
N GLY A 39 7.04 -9.36 6.31
CA GLY A 39 6.69 -9.18 7.72
C GLY A 39 5.31 -8.56 7.85
N LYS A 40 4.39 -9.24 8.53
CA LYS A 40 3.00 -8.80 8.70
C LYS A 40 2.67 -8.58 10.15
N ASN A 41 2.08 -7.44 10.45
CA ASN A 41 1.71 -7.03 11.81
C ASN A 41 0.19 -7.18 12.01
N LEU A 42 -0.21 -8.02 12.96
CA LEU A 42 -1.59 -8.19 13.41
C LEU A 42 -1.73 -7.56 14.79
N PHE A 43 -2.27 -6.36 14.84
CA PHE A 43 -2.43 -5.59 16.07
C PHE A 43 -3.88 -5.18 16.30
N PRO A 44 -4.29 -4.94 17.56
CA PRO A 44 -5.61 -4.42 17.87
C PRO A 44 -5.67 -2.92 17.55
N SER A 45 -6.86 -2.46 17.15
CA SER A 45 -7.15 -1.04 16.95
C SER A 45 -7.11 -0.30 18.27
N ASN A 46 -6.57 0.92 18.33
CA ASN A 46 -6.72 1.96 19.34
C ASN A 46 -6.67 1.58 20.84
N ILE A 47 -6.50 0.32 21.22
CA ILE A 47 -6.50 -0.14 22.62
C ILE A 47 -5.08 -0.56 22.99
N SER A 48 -4.39 0.32 23.70
CA SER A 48 -3.07 0.03 24.25
C SER A 48 -3.11 -1.17 25.21
N GLY A 49 -2.15 -2.09 25.06
CA GLY A 49 -1.97 -3.23 25.94
C GLY A 49 -2.68 -4.52 25.51
N LEU A 50 -3.39 -4.52 24.39
CA LEU A 50 -3.89 -5.76 23.80
C LEU A 50 -2.77 -6.53 23.08
N PRO A 51 -2.94 -7.85 22.92
CA PRO A 51 -1.96 -8.69 22.24
C PRO A 51 -1.73 -8.30 20.79
N THR A 52 -0.49 -8.42 20.35
CA THR A 52 -0.06 -8.20 18.96
C THR A 52 0.69 -9.43 18.48
N TRP A 53 0.42 -9.86 17.25
CA TRP A 53 1.17 -10.92 16.58
C TRP A 53 1.96 -10.32 15.43
N PHE A 54 3.15 -10.84 15.22
CA PHE A 54 3.98 -10.49 14.09
C PHE A 54 4.35 -11.78 13.34
N ILE A 55 3.94 -11.85 12.08
CA ILE A 55 4.18 -13.00 11.20
C ILE A 55 5.36 -12.66 10.31
N ILE A 56 6.36 -13.55 10.27
CA ILE A 56 7.48 -13.46 9.34
C ILE A 56 7.38 -14.67 8.43
N ARG A 57 7.38 -14.45 7.13
CA ARG A 57 7.51 -15.49 6.14
C ARG A 57 8.82 -15.34 5.39
N ALA A 58 9.67 -16.35 5.46
CA ALA A 58 10.82 -16.53 4.58
C ALA A 58 10.49 -17.67 3.60
N SER A 59 10.71 -17.46 2.32
CA SER A 59 10.40 -18.43 1.26
C SER A 59 11.52 -18.52 0.25
N ASP A 60 11.91 -19.73 -0.11
CA ASP A 60 12.89 -19.99 -1.18
C ASP A 60 12.34 -19.63 -2.57
N LYS A 61 11.02 -19.77 -2.76
CA LYS A 61 10.29 -19.38 -3.97
C LYS A 61 9.95 -17.89 -4.03
N GLY A 62 10.10 -17.16 -2.92
CA GLY A 62 9.81 -15.72 -2.86
C GLY A 62 8.36 -15.38 -2.53
N TYR A 63 7.55 -16.33 -2.07
CA TYR A 63 6.17 -16.07 -1.65
C TYR A 63 6.09 -15.08 -0.50
N GLN A 64 5.14 -14.16 -0.58
CA GLN A 64 5.00 -13.04 0.37
C GLN A 64 3.64 -13.03 1.09
N SER A 65 2.67 -13.84 0.66
CA SER A 65 1.39 -14.03 1.37
C SER A 65 1.62 -14.69 2.74
N PRO A 66 0.68 -14.60 3.68
CA PRO A 66 0.74 -15.44 4.88
C PRO A 66 0.71 -16.91 4.45
N GLY A 67 1.54 -17.75 5.06
CA GLY A 67 1.40 -19.20 4.91
C GLY A 67 0.10 -19.70 5.54
N ASP A 68 -0.33 -20.91 5.18
CA ASP A 68 -1.51 -21.53 5.78
C ASP A 68 -1.31 -21.73 7.28
N ASN A 69 -0.11 -22.16 7.69
CA ASN A 69 0.24 -22.51 9.05
C ASN A 69 1.59 -21.93 9.46
N ALA A 70 1.78 -21.70 10.75
CA ALA A 70 3.07 -21.34 11.31
C ALA A 70 3.95 -22.59 11.47
N HIS A 71 5.16 -22.56 10.93
CA HIS A 71 6.16 -23.61 11.19
C HIS A 71 6.79 -23.48 12.59
N ILE A 72 6.92 -22.25 13.06
CA ILE A 72 7.47 -21.93 14.39
C ILE A 72 6.56 -20.88 15.04
N GLN A 73 6.09 -21.16 16.25
CA GLN A 73 5.31 -20.24 17.08
C GLN A 73 6.07 -19.86 18.33
N VAL A 74 6.14 -18.56 18.65
CA VAL A 74 6.78 -18.08 19.88
C VAL A 74 5.72 -17.59 20.85
N LEU A 75 5.60 -18.25 22.01
CA LEU A 75 4.62 -17.96 23.05
C LEU A 75 5.24 -17.09 24.14
N MET A 76 4.82 -15.84 24.21
CA MET A 76 5.34 -14.84 25.16
C MET A 76 4.27 -14.28 26.10
N ASN A 77 3.00 -14.29 25.69
CA ASN A 77 1.91 -13.61 26.37
C ASN A 77 0.93 -14.62 26.97
N LYS A 78 0.72 -14.51 28.27
CA LYS A 78 -0.25 -15.36 28.99
C LYS A 78 -1.69 -15.18 28.51
N ASP A 79 -2.05 -13.98 28.05
CA ASP A 79 -3.42 -13.65 27.68
C ASP A 79 -3.84 -14.25 26.32
N THR A 80 -2.87 -14.61 25.46
CA THR A 80 -3.11 -15.29 24.18
C THR A 80 -2.75 -16.76 24.21
N TRP A 81 -2.13 -17.25 25.28
CA TRP A 81 -1.50 -18.58 25.35
C TRP A 81 -2.40 -19.72 24.88
N VAL A 82 -3.63 -19.78 25.40
CA VAL A 82 -4.59 -20.83 25.03
C VAL A 82 -4.98 -20.72 23.56
N LYS A 83 -5.33 -19.52 23.13
CA LYS A 83 -5.70 -19.27 21.72
C LYS A 83 -4.56 -19.59 20.77
N ASP A 84 -3.33 -19.21 21.12
CA ASP A 84 -2.16 -19.49 20.31
C ASP A 84 -1.90 -21.01 20.20
N LEU A 85 -2.07 -21.76 21.30
CA LEU A 85 -1.94 -23.22 21.28
C LEU A 85 -3.05 -23.92 20.47
N GLU A 86 -4.30 -23.44 20.58
CA GLU A 86 -5.44 -23.98 19.83
C GLU A 86 -5.27 -23.79 18.32
N SER A 87 -4.55 -22.74 17.89
CA SER A 87 -4.31 -22.44 16.47
C SER A 87 -3.16 -23.23 15.84
N LEU A 88 -2.42 -24.05 16.61
CA LEU A 88 -1.26 -24.78 16.10
C LEU A 88 -1.67 -26.04 15.35
N GLU A 89 -1.04 -26.26 14.22
CA GLU A 89 -1.11 -27.53 13.50
C GLU A 89 -0.09 -28.54 14.07
N PRO A 90 -0.36 -29.85 13.93
CA PRO A 90 0.61 -30.88 14.30
C PRO A 90 1.98 -30.67 13.66
N GLY A 91 3.03 -30.77 14.44
CA GLY A 91 4.41 -30.56 13.98
C GLY A 91 4.89 -29.10 14.06
N THR A 92 4.04 -28.14 14.39
CA THR A 92 4.48 -26.75 14.68
C THR A 92 5.47 -26.74 15.84
N ILE A 93 6.61 -26.09 15.65
CA ILE A 93 7.64 -25.92 16.67
C ILE A 93 7.22 -24.78 17.60
N VAL A 94 7.19 -25.05 18.90
CA VAL A 94 6.78 -24.07 19.93
C VAL A 94 7.99 -23.63 20.73
N ILE A 95 8.32 -22.35 20.69
CA ILE A 95 9.29 -21.72 21.59
C ILE A 95 8.52 -20.92 22.63
N TYR A 96 8.80 -21.12 23.92
CA TYR A 96 8.00 -20.45 24.94
C TYR A 96 8.82 -19.94 26.12
N ASN A 97 8.28 -18.91 26.78
CA ASN A 97 8.85 -18.34 27.99
C ASN A 97 8.37 -19.11 29.23
N GLU A 98 9.21 -19.98 29.79
CA GLU A 98 8.91 -20.80 30.97
C GLU A 98 8.45 -19.98 32.21
N ASN A 99 8.83 -18.72 32.28
CA ASN A 99 8.43 -17.87 33.40
C ASN A 99 6.95 -17.46 33.37
N VAL A 100 6.23 -17.72 32.27
CA VAL A 100 4.76 -17.56 32.20
C VAL A 100 4.07 -18.63 33.03
N LYS A 101 4.68 -19.80 33.22
CA LYS A 101 4.18 -20.93 34.02
C LYS A 101 2.81 -21.47 33.55
N LEU A 102 2.56 -21.47 32.28
CA LEU A 102 1.42 -22.12 31.63
C LEU A 102 1.91 -23.38 30.90
N PRO A 103 1.12 -24.45 30.87
CA PRO A 103 1.50 -25.67 30.17
C PRO A 103 1.49 -25.48 28.66
N VAL A 104 2.32 -26.29 27.98
CA VAL A 104 2.23 -26.49 26.53
C VAL A 104 1.69 -27.92 26.34
N ASP A 105 0.35 -28.07 26.43
CA ASP A 105 -0.34 -29.35 26.38
C ASP A 105 -0.58 -29.78 24.91
N ARG A 106 0.54 -29.92 24.15
CA ARG A 106 0.55 -30.29 22.71
C ARG A 106 1.69 -31.28 22.45
N ASP A 107 1.42 -32.56 22.73
CA ASP A 107 2.41 -33.64 22.52
C ASP A 107 2.79 -33.84 21.04
N ASP A 108 1.95 -33.34 20.13
CA ASP A 108 2.16 -33.36 18.69
C ASP A 108 2.99 -32.17 18.16
N CYS A 109 3.39 -31.24 19.06
CA CYS A 109 4.18 -30.06 18.74
C CYS A 109 5.51 -30.06 19.52
N PRO A 110 6.67 -30.20 18.85
CA PRO A 110 7.97 -30.07 19.52
C PRO A 110 8.07 -28.72 20.25
N SER A 111 8.41 -28.75 21.54
CA SER A 111 8.39 -27.55 22.36
C SER A 111 9.72 -27.27 23.05
N PHE A 112 10.16 -26.01 23.05
CA PHE A 112 11.43 -25.52 23.54
C PHE A 112 11.21 -24.39 24.56
N GLY A 113 11.40 -24.70 25.83
CA GLY A 113 11.27 -23.75 26.94
C GLY A 113 12.55 -22.99 27.20
N MET A 114 12.42 -21.69 27.51
CA MET A 114 13.53 -20.84 27.95
C MET A 114 13.08 -19.90 29.06
N PRO A 115 13.83 -19.74 30.15
CA PRO A 115 13.46 -18.85 31.25
C PRO A 115 13.80 -17.37 30.96
N MET A 116 13.27 -16.85 29.82
CA MET A 116 13.64 -15.56 29.22
C MET A 116 13.50 -14.37 30.18
N THR A 117 12.42 -14.33 30.98
CA THR A 117 12.20 -13.24 31.92
C THR A 117 13.24 -13.25 33.07
N LYS A 118 13.64 -14.44 33.54
CA LYS A 118 14.67 -14.59 34.57
C LYS A 118 16.03 -14.16 34.04
N MET A 119 16.38 -14.57 32.81
CA MET A 119 17.62 -14.20 32.15
C MET A 119 17.68 -12.68 31.95
N ALA A 120 16.63 -12.08 31.41
CA ALA A 120 16.55 -10.63 31.20
C ALA A 120 16.70 -9.81 32.49
N ARG A 121 16.13 -10.30 33.61
CA ARG A 121 16.33 -9.69 34.95
C ARG A 121 17.78 -9.78 35.41
N GLY A 122 18.50 -10.82 35.01
CA GLY A 122 19.93 -10.98 35.29
C GLY A 122 20.79 -9.89 34.66
N ILE A 123 20.43 -9.40 33.45
CA ILE A 123 21.13 -8.30 32.78
C ILE A 123 20.67 -6.95 33.37
N ASN A 124 19.38 -6.66 33.32
CA ASN A 124 18.81 -5.40 33.79
C ASN A 124 17.36 -5.57 34.29
N PRO A 125 17.12 -5.58 35.60
CA PRO A 125 15.79 -5.77 36.15
C PRO A 125 14.74 -4.75 35.69
N LYS A 126 15.16 -3.49 35.41
CA LYS A 126 14.26 -2.41 34.97
C LYS A 126 13.84 -2.55 33.53
N LEU A 127 14.72 -3.09 32.68
CA LEU A 127 14.50 -3.27 31.24
C LEU A 127 14.10 -4.70 30.88
N ALA A 128 13.99 -5.61 31.82
CA ALA A 128 13.76 -7.03 31.58
C ALA A 128 12.57 -7.32 30.68
N ARG A 129 11.47 -6.58 30.84
CA ARG A 129 10.28 -6.76 30.00
C ARG A 129 10.55 -6.41 28.53
N LEU A 130 11.32 -5.36 28.27
CA LEU A 130 11.67 -4.92 26.90
C LEU A 130 12.72 -5.83 26.26
N MET A 131 13.65 -6.36 27.07
CA MET A 131 14.75 -7.20 26.59
C MET A 131 14.36 -8.66 26.42
N CYS A 132 13.26 -9.11 27.01
CA CYS A 132 12.83 -10.52 27.01
C CYS A 132 12.71 -11.08 25.58
N ASN A 133 12.30 -10.26 24.62
CA ASN A 133 12.17 -10.65 23.23
C ASN A 133 13.52 -10.94 22.55
N MET A 134 14.61 -10.31 22.97
CA MET A 134 15.93 -10.51 22.36
C MET A 134 16.48 -11.92 22.61
N TYR A 135 16.06 -12.57 23.68
CA TYR A 135 16.46 -13.94 23.99
C TYR A 135 15.94 -14.94 22.97
N TYR A 136 14.64 -14.89 22.63
CA TYR A 136 14.12 -15.80 21.61
C TYR A 136 14.65 -15.46 20.20
N VAL A 137 14.98 -14.18 19.92
CA VAL A 137 15.65 -13.80 18.67
C VAL A 137 16.99 -14.52 18.54
N GLY A 138 17.81 -14.54 19.63
CA GLY A 138 19.06 -15.27 19.67
C GLY A 138 18.87 -16.79 19.50
N ALA A 139 17.88 -17.34 20.18
CA ALA A 139 17.53 -18.76 20.11
C ALA A 139 17.06 -19.17 18.71
N LEU A 140 16.15 -18.39 18.08
CA LEU A 140 15.73 -18.60 16.71
C LEU A 140 16.90 -18.51 15.72
N ALA A 141 17.79 -17.55 15.92
CA ALA A 141 18.97 -17.40 15.07
C ALA A 141 19.89 -18.62 15.15
N HIS A 142 20.05 -19.23 16.34
CA HIS A 142 20.77 -20.50 16.49
C HIS A 142 20.08 -21.62 15.72
N LEU A 143 18.79 -21.82 15.98
CA LEU A 143 18.02 -22.91 15.36
C LEU A 143 17.95 -22.80 13.85
N LEU A 144 17.86 -21.59 13.31
CA LEU A 144 17.74 -21.32 11.88
C LEU A 144 19.09 -21.12 11.18
N GLY A 145 20.21 -21.15 11.88
CA GLY A 145 21.53 -20.97 11.30
C GLY A 145 21.86 -19.52 10.90
N ILE A 146 21.14 -18.53 11.44
CA ILE A 146 21.40 -17.11 11.13
C ILE A 146 22.73 -16.66 11.79
N GLU A 147 23.57 -16.01 11.02
CA GLU A 147 24.90 -15.57 11.45
C GLU A 147 24.81 -14.45 12.51
N GLN A 148 25.75 -14.45 13.47
CA GLN A 148 25.76 -13.50 14.60
C GLN A 148 26.01 -12.04 14.14
N ASP A 149 26.89 -11.84 13.16
CA ASP A 149 27.23 -10.54 12.60
C ASP A 149 26.02 -9.84 11.94
N VAL A 150 25.14 -10.61 11.32
CA VAL A 150 23.87 -10.10 10.75
C VAL A 150 22.98 -9.52 11.86
N LEU A 151 22.86 -10.23 12.99
CA LEU A 151 22.08 -9.76 14.15
C LEU A 151 22.68 -8.51 14.78
N GLU A 152 24.00 -8.48 14.95
CA GLU A 152 24.71 -7.33 15.50
C GLU A 152 24.57 -6.10 14.63
N THR A 153 24.69 -6.26 13.31
CA THR A 153 24.45 -5.18 12.35
C THR A 153 23.01 -4.66 12.40
N ALA A 154 22.02 -5.56 12.46
CA ALA A 154 20.62 -5.20 12.57
C ALA A 154 20.33 -4.42 13.86
N VAL A 155 20.86 -4.87 15.00
CA VAL A 155 20.73 -4.18 16.29
C VAL A 155 21.42 -2.81 16.27
N ALA A 156 22.64 -2.73 15.73
CA ALA A 156 23.36 -1.47 15.62
C ALA A 156 22.62 -0.46 14.73
N GLY A 157 22.02 -0.93 13.65
CA GLY A 157 21.17 -0.11 12.77
C GLY A 157 19.93 0.44 13.48
N GLN A 158 19.27 -0.40 14.30
CA GLN A 158 18.06 -0.05 15.04
C GLN A 158 18.30 0.97 16.16
N PHE A 159 19.34 0.77 16.93
CA PHE A 159 19.63 1.59 18.10
C PHE A 159 20.74 2.61 17.82
N LYS A 160 20.86 3.09 16.58
CA LYS A 160 21.87 4.03 16.13
C LYS A 160 22.00 5.22 17.10
N GLY A 161 23.22 5.48 17.58
CA GLY A 161 23.51 6.54 18.56
C GLY A 161 23.18 6.18 20.01
N LYS A 162 22.74 4.94 20.31
CA LYS A 162 22.40 4.48 21.68
C LYS A 162 23.28 3.28 22.08
N GLU A 163 24.60 3.47 22.18
CA GLU A 163 25.60 2.43 22.41
C GLU A 163 25.21 1.44 23.54
N LYS A 164 24.72 1.96 24.67
CA LYS A 164 24.30 1.12 25.78
C LYS A 164 23.10 0.22 25.46
N ALA A 165 22.17 0.68 24.61
CA ALA A 165 21.06 -0.14 24.16
C ALA A 165 21.55 -1.22 23.19
N ILE A 166 22.48 -0.90 22.29
CA ILE A 166 23.11 -1.85 21.37
C ILE A 166 23.79 -2.96 22.18
N GLU A 167 24.67 -2.61 23.12
CA GLU A 167 25.38 -3.57 23.98
C GLU A 167 24.44 -4.52 24.73
N LEU A 168 23.40 -3.96 25.37
CA LEU A 168 22.44 -4.76 26.16
C LEU A 168 21.63 -5.72 25.29
N ASN A 169 21.21 -5.29 24.09
CA ASN A 169 20.42 -6.15 23.18
C ASN A 169 21.31 -7.23 22.55
N ILE A 170 22.52 -6.90 22.11
CA ILE A 170 23.47 -7.90 21.58
C ILE A 170 23.77 -8.94 22.65
N ARG A 171 24.01 -8.52 23.90
CA ARG A 171 24.24 -9.44 25.01
C ARG A 171 23.05 -10.40 25.23
N ALA A 172 21.80 -9.89 25.21
CA ALA A 172 20.61 -10.72 25.39
C ALA A 172 20.45 -11.73 24.21
N ILE A 173 20.74 -11.31 22.98
CA ILE A 173 20.75 -12.18 21.79
C ILE A 173 21.79 -13.29 21.94
N THR A 174 23.01 -12.93 22.34
CA THR A 174 24.11 -13.90 22.53
C THR A 174 23.76 -14.91 23.62
N GLU A 175 23.30 -14.46 24.80
CA GLU A 175 22.88 -15.36 25.88
C GLU A 175 21.71 -16.27 25.46
N GLY A 176 20.76 -15.78 24.64
CA GLY A 176 19.66 -16.58 24.09
C GLY A 176 20.16 -17.65 23.11
N ARG A 177 21.12 -17.31 22.26
CA ARG A 177 21.79 -18.22 21.33
C ARG A 177 22.55 -19.32 22.05
N ASP A 178 23.36 -18.93 23.06
CA ASP A 178 24.14 -19.86 23.86
C ASP A 178 23.23 -20.85 24.62
N TYR A 179 22.15 -20.34 25.22
CA TYR A 179 21.16 -21.19 25.89
C TYR A 179 20.56 -22.23 24.94
N ALA A 180 20.17 -21.83 23.73
CA ALA A 180 19.62 -22.76 22.73
C ALA A 180 20.66 -23.79 22.29
N ALA A 181 21.91 -23.38 22.07
CA ALA A 181 23.00 -24.29 21.71
C ALA A 181 23.29 -25.34 22.79
N GLU A 182 23.17 -24.97 24.06
CA GLU A 182 23.43 -25.86 25.19
C GLU A 182 22.24 -26.80 25.50
N ASN A 183 20.99 -26.33 25.31
CA ASN A 183 19.80 -27.02 25.82
C ASN A 183 18.91 -27.63 24.71
N TRP A 184 19.02 -27.19 23.45
CA TRP A 184 18.18 -27.61 22.33
C TRP A 184 19.00 -28.32 21.25
N VAL A 185 19.68 -29.38 21.64
CA VAL A 185 20.72 -30.09 20.85
C VAL A 185 20.17 -30.76 19.59
N ASP A 186 18.90 -31.17 19.62
CA ASP A 186 18.28 -31.89 18.48
C ASP A 186 17.93 -30.96 17.31
N GLY A 187 17.97 -29.65 17.53
CA GLY A 187 17.68 -28.65 16.50
C GLY A 187 16.26 -28.73 15.95
N ILE A 188 16.06 -28.12 14.78
CA ILE A 188 14.80 -28.10 14.05
C ILE A 188 15.05 -28.41 12.55
N PRO A 189 14.04 -28.89 11.79
CA PRO A 189 14.22 -29.25 10.37
C PRO A 189 14.32 -28.07 9.41
N TYR A 190 14.37 -26.84 9.91
CA TYR A 190 14.40 -25.62 9.11
C TYR A 190 15.74 -24.91 9.26
N CYS A 191 16.22 -24.31 8.16
CA CYS A 191 17.38 -23.43 8.16
C CYS A 191 17.17 -22.24 7.22
N VAL A 192 17.89 -21.16 7.47
CA VAL A 192 17.96 -19.99 6.59
C VAL A 192 19.36 -19.90 6.03
N GLU A 193 19.48 -20.07 4.72
CA GLU A 193 20.75 -19.97 4.02
C GLU A 193 20.92 -18.57 3.42
N ARG A 194 22.10 -18.01 3.54
CA ARG A 194 22.45 -16.73 2.92
C ARG A 194 22.33 -16.83 1.40
N ARG A 195 21.69 -15.83 0.80
CA ARG A 195 21.54 -15.69 -0.65
C ARG A 195 22.01 -14.31 -1.09
N ASP A 196 23.08 -14.27 -1.87
CA ASP A 196 23.65 -13.01 -2.41
C ASP A 196 22.97 -12.58 -3.72
N LYS A 197 21.66 -12.84 -3.87
CA LYS A 197 20.96 -12.59 -5.14
C LYS A 197 20.68 -11.10 -5.40
N ASP A 198 20.50 -10.30 -4.37
CA ASP A 198 20.24 -8.87 -4.50
C ASP A 198 20.75 -8.11 -3.26
N PRO A 199 22.00 -7.66 -3.29
CA PRO A 199 22.60 -6.94 -2.18
C PRO A 199 21.96 -5.56 -1.92
N ASN A 200 21.16 -5.04 -2.85
CA ASN A 200 20.51 -3.73 -2.74
C ASN A 200 19.08 -3.83 -2.22
N SER A 201 18.54 -5.05 -2.06
CA SER A 201 17.17 -5.21 -1.59
C SER A 201 16.98 -4.73 -0.16
N PHE A 202 15.85 -4.07 0.11
CA PHE A 202 15.46 -3.58 1.43
C PHE A 202 13.98 -3.80 1.68
N LEU A 203 13.57 -3.63 2.93
CA LEU A 203 12.17 -3.72 3.35
C LEU A 203 11.56 -2.34 3.51
N ILE A 204 10.35 -2.17 2.97
CA ILE A 204 9.59 -0.93 3.09
C ILE A 204 8.10 -1.23 3.20
N GLU A 205 7.36 -0.34 3.84
CA GLU A 205 5.89 -0.34 3.85
C GLU A 205 5.35 0.38 2.61
N GLY A 206 4.20 -0.05 2.08
CA GLY A 206 3.57 0.61 0.95
C GLY A 206 3.28 2.09 1.21
N ASN A 207 2.81 2.44 2.41
CA ASN A 207 2.55 3.82 2.82
C ASN A 207 3.84 4.68 2.79
N GLU A 208 4.96 4.14 3.23
CA GLU A 208 6.25 4.84 3.17
C GLU A 208 6.73 5.00 1.72
N ALA A 209 6.48 4.01 0.86
CA ALA A 209 6.78 4.10 -0.57
C ALA A 209 5.93 5.16 -1.28
N ILE A 210 4.61 5.23 -0.99
CA ILE A 210 3.73 6.29 -1.48
C ILE A 210 4.21 7.67 -1.02
N ALA A 211 4.61 7.80 0.25
CA ALA A 211 5.10 9.04 0.80
C ALA A 211 6.36 9.55 0.06
N LEU A 212 7.31 8.65 -0.19
CA LEU A 212 8.51 8.95 -0.98
C LEU A 212 8.13 9.34 -2.41
N GLY A 213 7.29 8.56 -3.09
CA GLY A 213 6.78 8.88 -4.42
C GLY A 213 6.12 10.25 -4.47
N SER A 214 5.30 10.59 -3.47
CA SER A 214 4.62 11.91 -3.38
C SER A 214 5.62 13.07 -3.22
N ILE A 215 6.69 12.88 -2.45
CA ILE A 215 7.74 13.88 -2.30
C ILE A 215 8.44 14.12 -3.64
N PHE A 216 8.81 13.06 -4.37
CA PHE A 216 9.39 13.17 -5.70
C PHE A 216 8.40 13.69 -6.75
N GLY A 217 7.12 13.39 -6.59
CA GLY A 217 6.02 13.97 -7.37
C GLY A 217 5.78 15.45 -7.13
N GLY A 218 6.54 16.09 -6.25
CA GLY A 218 6.48 17.54 -6.05
C GLY A 218 5.29 18.01 -5.20
N ILE A 219 4.80 17.17 -4.28
CA ILE A 219 3.78 17.61 -3.31
C ILE A 219 4.18 18.91 -2.64
N ASN A 220 3.28 19.87 -2.53
CA ASN A 220 3.49 21.11 -1.79
C ASN A 220 2.38 21.46 -0.80
N MET A 221 1.36 20.61 -0.71
CA MET A 221 0.36 20.63 0.35
C MET A 221 -0.02 19.21 0.75
N LEU A 222 0.28 18.85 2.00
CA LEU A 222 -0.29 17.68 2.67
C LEU A 222 -1.28 18.18 3.72
N SER A 223 -2.56 17.90 3.52
CA SER A 223 -3.58 18.14 4.53
C SER A 223 -4.25 16.83 4.89
N TRP A 224 -4.24 16.44 6.18
CA TRP A 224 -4.67 15.11 6.57
C TRP A 224 -5.33 15.08 7.95
N TYR A 225 -6.12 14.05 8.21
CA TYR A 225 -6.71 13.76 9.51
C TYR A 225 -6.32 12.34 9.93
N PRO A 226 -5.84 12.11 11.17
CA PRO A 226 -5.32 10.80 11.59
C PRO A 226 -6.37 9.72 11.56
N ILE A 227 -6.13 8.68 10.76
CA ILE A 227 -6.96 7.47 10.70
C ILE A 227 -6.10 6.26 10.30
N THR A 228 -6.25 5.15 11.02
CA THR A 228 -5.62 3.87 10.65
C THR A 228 -6.33 3.28 9.43
N PRO A 229 -5.58 2.78 8.42
CA PRO A 229 -4.14 2.59 8.34
C PRO A 229 -3.37 3.70 7.61
N SER A 230 -3.98 4.81 7.22
CA SER A 230 -3.36 5.83 6.36
C SER A 230 -2.38 6.77 7.09
N SER A 231 -2.42 6.86 8.43
CA SER A 231 -1.59 7.82 9.17
C SER A 231 -0.09 7.66 8.91
N SER A 232 0.41 6.41 8.73
CA SER A 232 1.82 6.17 8.45
C SER A 232 2.26 6.71 7.09
N LEU A 233 1.34 6.92 6.13
CA LEU A 233 1.63 7.61 4.87
C LEU A 233 1.95 9.09 5.14
N ALA A 234 1.08 9.81 5.86
CA ALA A 234 1.32 11.20 6.23
C ALA A 234 2.60 11.36 7.06
N GLU A 235 2.80 10.49 8.04
CA GLU A 235 4.01 10.43 8.87
C GLU A 235 5.26 10.17 8.03
N GLY A 236 5.16 9.34 6.98
CA GLY A 236 6.22 9.11 6.01
C GLY A 236 6.61 10.39 5.26
N VAL A 237 5.63 11.17 4.79
CA VAL A 237 5.89 12.48 4.17
C VAL A 237 6.55 13.43 5.16
N ILE A 238 6.02 13.55 6.38
CA ILE A 238 6.58 14.40 7.45
C ILE A 238 8.04 14.03 7.76
N LYS A 239 8.34 12.74 7.80
CA LYS A 239 9.68 12.21 8.10
C LYS A 239 10.69 12.54 7.01
N TRP A 240 10.34 12.27 5.74
CA TRP A 240 11.30 12.30 4.64
C TRP A 240 11.38 13.64 3.92
N LEU A 241 10.33 14.48 4.00
CA LEU A 241 10.29 15.77 3.32
C LEU A 241 11.48 16.69 3.72
N PRO A 242 11.83 16.88 5.01
CA PRO A 242 12.94 17.74 5.40
C PRO A 242 14.31 17.23 4.93
N GLU A 243 14.44 15.91 4.73
CA GLU A 243 15.69 15.30 4.28
C GLU A 243 15.89 15.34 2.76
N LEU A 244 14.77 15.27 2.02
CA LEU A 244 14.79 15.12 0.56
C LEU A 244 14.54 16.42 -0.18
N ARG A 245 13.83 17.38 0.44
CA ARG A 245 13.45 18.65 -0.17
C ARG A 245 13.62 19.79 0.84
N GLU A 246 14.59 20.64 0.62
CA GLU A 246 14.82 21.86 1.37
C GLU A 246 14.70 23.06 0.42
N ALA A 247 14.02 24.13 0.83
CA ALA A 247 14.01 25.36 0.06
C ALA A 247 15.36 26.09 0.16
N ASP A 248 15.67 26.91 -0.84
CA ASP A 248 16.95 27.66 -0.89
C ASP A 248 17.16 28.57 0.33
N ASP A 249 16.07 29.02 0.94
CA ASP A 249 16.06 29.86 2.16
C ASP A 249 16.04 29.05 3.47
N GLY A 250 16.07 27.71 3.38
CA GLY A 250 15.96 26.79 4.51
C GLY A 250 14.52 26.58 5.01
N GLY A 251 13.53 27.10 4.30
CA GLY A 251 12.11 26.90 4.58
C GLY A 251 11.59 25.53 4.12
N SER A 252 10.34 25.24 4.44
CA SER A 252 9.64 24.06 3.94
C SER A 252 9.12 24.28 2.51
N THR A 253 9.31 23.30 1.64
CA THR A 253 8.75 23.30 0.28
C THR A 253 7.33 22.74 0.20
N CYS A 254 6.79 22.29 1.32
CA CYS A 254 5.45 21.72 1.43
C CYS A 254 4.80 22.18 2.74
N ALA A 255 3.56 22.65 2.65
CA ALA A 255 2.74 22.89 3.83
C ALA A 255 2.17 21.55 4.31
N VAL A 256 2.42 21.20 5.58
CA VAL A 256 1.88 20.01 6.22
C VAL A 256 0.91 20.44 7.31
N ILE A 257 -0.35 20.06 7.15
CA ILE A 257 -1.44 20.50 8.05
C ILE A 257 -2.22 19.27 8.51
N GLN A 258 -2.27 19.06 9.82
CA GLN A 258 -3.25 18.17 10.43
C GLN A 258 -4.55 18.97 10.55
N ALA A 259 -5.54 18.57 9.78
CA ALA A 259 -6.84 19.25 9.72
C ALA A 259 -7.73 18.90 10.94
N GLU A 260 -8.81 19.64 11.12
CA GLU A 260 -9.83 19.39 12.15
C GLU A 260 -10.59 18.07 11.89
N ASP A 261 -10.85 17.80 10.60
CA ASP A 261 -11.52 16.60 10.11
C ASP A 261 -11.14 16.33 8.64
N GLU A 262 -11.70 15.27 8.08
CA GLU A 262 -11.48 14.87 6.69
C GLU A 262 -12.06 15.87 5.69
N LEU A 263 -13.19 16.52 6.01
CA LEU A 263 -13.79 17.54 5.13
C LEU A 263 -12.85 18.73 4.97
N ALA A 264 -12.33 19.25 6.09
CA ALA A 264 -11.36 20.34 6.08
C ALA A 264 -10.09 19.94 5.29
N ALA A 265 -9.61 18.70 5.46
CA ALA A 265 -8.48 18.18 4.71
C ALA A 265 -8.72 18.20 3.20
N ALA A 266 -9.86 17.67 2.73
CA ALA A 266 -10.24 17.68 1.31
C ALA A 266 -10.39 19.10 0.75
N GLY A 267 -11.03 20.00 1.51
CA GLY A 267 -11.18 21.41 1.12
C GLY A 267 -9.85 22.12 0.92
N MET A 268 -8.84 21.85 1.78
CA MET A 268 -7.49 22.40 1.63
C MET A 268 -6.77 21.83 0.40
N VAL A 269 -6.94 20.54 0.09
CA VAL A 269 -6.40 19.92 -1.13
C VAL A 269 -6.94 20.60 -2.38
N ILE A 270 -8.26 20.82 -2.43
CA ILE A 270 -8.91 21.52 -3.56
C ILE A 270 -8.42 22.95 -3.66
N GLY A 271 -8.31 23.67 -2.53
CA GLY A 271 -7.77 25.03 -2.50
C GLY A 271 -6.34 25.09 -3.05
N ALA A 272 -5.49 24.12 -2.69
CA ALA A 272 -4.14 24.01 -3.24
C ALA A 272 -4.16 23.76 -4.75
N GLY A 273 -4.97 22.80 -5.23
CA GLY A 273 -5.11 22.49 -6.66
C GLY A 273 -5.64 23.68 -7.47
N TRP A 274 -6.59 24.42 -6.92
CA TRP A 274 -7.08 25.66 -7.52
C TRP A 274 -5.97 26.72 -7.66
N ALA A 275 -5.14 26.86 -6.62
CA ALA A 275 -4.00 27.78 -6.63
C ALA A 275 -2.83 27.30 -7.51
N GLY A 276 -2.93 26.12 -8.12
CA GLY A 276 -1.87 25.52 -8.94
C GLY A 276 -0.86 24.71 -8.15
N GLY A 277 -1.18 24.36 -6.89
CA GLY A 277 -0.37 23.48 -6.06
C GLY A 277 -0.70 22.01 -6.27
N ARG A 278 0.23 21.12 -5.87
CA ARG A 278 0.04 19.67 -5.78
C ARG A 278 -0.39 19.30 -4.37
N GLY A 279 -1.72 19.29 -4.16
CA GLY A 279 -2.33 18.96 -2.88
C GLY A 279 -2.66 17.48 -2.76
N MET A 280 -2.44 16.92 -1.57
CA MET A 280 -2.76 15.55 -1.24
C MET A 280 -3.37 15.44 0.17
N THR A 281 -4.29 14.49 0.31
CA THR A 281 -4.69 13.94 1.61
C THR A 281 -4.61 12.42 1.59
N CYS A 282 -4.58 11.81 2.77
CA CYS A 282 -4.67 10.36 2.93
C CYS A 282 -5.68 10.01 4.01
N THR A 283 -6.44 8.98 3.76
CA THR A 283 -7.54 8.54 4.63
C THR A 283 -7.81 7.05 4.47
N SER A 284 -8.95 6.59 4.95
CA SER A 284 -9.53 5.25 4.76
C SER A 284 -11.02 5.44 4.45
N GLY A 285 -11.73 4.38 4.11
CA GLY A 285 -13.13 4.41 3.68
C GLY A 285 -14.06 5.36 4.45
N PRO A 286 -14.03 5.40 5.82
CA PRO A 286 -14.86 6.36 6.57
C PRO A 286 -14.59 7.82 6.20
N GLY A 287 -13.32 8.20 6.05
CA GLY A 287 -12.97 9.57 5.67
C GLY A 287 -13.28 9.87 4.21
N SER A 288 -13.05 8.91 3.29
CA SER A 288 -13.45 9.04 1.88
C SER A 288 -14.96 9.30 1.76
N SER A 289 -15.77 8.63 2.56
CA SER A 289 -17.22 8.87 2.64
C SER A 289 -17.56 10.30 3.08
N LEU A 290 -16.85 10.85 4.06
CA LEU A 290 -17.05 12.23 4.53
C LEU A 290 -16.64 13.26 3.49
N MET A 291 -15.65 12.96 2.66
CA MET A 291 -15.14 13.88 1.61
C MET A 291 -16.03 13.99 0.37
N SER A 292 -17.12 13.21 0.27
CA SER A 292 -17.97 13.06 -0.93
C SER A 292 -18.34 14.38 -1.60
N GLU A 293 -18.75 15.40 -0.86
CA GLU A 293 -19.15 16.69 -1.41
C GLU A 293 -17.98 17.42 -2.08
N TYR A 294 -16.81 17.43 -1.44
CA TYR A 294 -15.60 18.03 -2.01
C TYR A 294 -15.08 17.27 -3.23
N ILE A 295 -15.25 15.95 -3.26
CA ILE A 295 -14.90 15.12 -4.42
C ILE A 295 -15.78 15.53 -5.61
N GLY A 296 -17.09 15.69 -5.40
CA GLY A 296 -18.02 16.18 -6.42
C GLY A 296 -17.70 17.59 -6.90
N LEU A 297 -17.32 18.49 -5.98
CA LEU A 297 -16.86 19.84 -6.33
C LEU A 297 -15.60 19.76 -7.21
N SER A 298 -14.61 18.96 -6.86
CA SER A 298 -13.40 18.77 -7.66
C SER A 298 -13.72 18.26 -9.06
N TYR A 299 -14.64 17.30 -9.19
CA TYR A 299 -15.07 16.73 -10.46
C TYR A 299 -15.73 17.79 -11.36
N PHE A 300 -16.72 18.51 -10.84
CA PHE A 300 -17.52 19.45 -11.63
C PHE A 300 -16.83 20.78 -11.91
N ALA A 301 -16.06 21.30 -10.95
CA ALA A 301 -15.27 22.53 -11.11
C ALA A 301 -13.90 22.28 -11.78
N GLU A 302 -13.55 21.03 -12.01
CA GLU A 302 -12.30 20.58 -12.65
C GLU A 302 -11.05 21.12 -11.94
N VAL A 303 -10.94 20.78 -10.66
CA VAL A 303 -9.82 21.14 -9.80
C VAL A 303 -9.01 19.90 -9.44
N PRO A 304 -7.69 19.87 -9.72
CA PRO A 304 -6.85 18.72 -9.43
C PRO A 304 -6.62 18.53 -7.93
N GLY A 305 -6.53 17.29 -7.50
CA GLY A 305 -6.14 16.88 -6.16
C GLY A 305 -5.90 15.39 -6.08
N VAL A 306 -5.27 14.93 -5.00
CA VAL A 306 -4.98 13.51 -4.78
C VAL A 306 -5.52 13.08 -3.42
N ILE A 307 -6.24 11.96 -3.40
CA ILE A 307 -6.69 11.30 -2.16
C ILE A 307 -6.14 9.86 -2.18
N TRP A 308 -5.37 9.50 -1.16
CA TRP A 308 -4.99 8.11 -0.92
C TRP A 308 -5.95 7.47 0.07
N ASP A 309 -6.70 6.47 -0.39
CA ASP A 309 -7.51 5.59 0.46
C ASP A 309 -6.69 4.34 0.78
N VAL A 310 -6.31 4.20 2.05
CA VAL A 310 -5.70 2.97 2.56
C VAL A 310 -6.82 2.17 3.21
N ASN A 311 -7.36 1.21 2.46
CA ASN A 311 -8.58 0.51 2.81
C ASN A 311 -8.44 -0.37 4.05
N ARG A 312 -9.50 -0.43 4.85
CA ARG A 312 -9.67 -1.32 5.99
C ARG A 312 -11.04 -1.97 5.97
N VAL A 313 -11.24 -2.96 6.82
CA VAL A 313 -12.54 -3.64 6.88
C VAL A 313 -13.64 -2.67 7.30
N GLY A 314 -14.61 -2.46 6.42
CA GLY A 314 -15.86 -1.76 6.64
C GLY A 314 -17.04 -2.72 6.90
N PRO A 315 -18.29 -2.19 6.92
CA PRO A 315 -18.67 -0.78 6.86
C PRO A 315 -18.51 -0.03 8.18
N SER A 316 -18.65 1.29 8.15
CA SER A 316 -18.46 2.22 9.28
C SER A 316 -17.04 2.14 9.84
N THR A 317 -16.86 2.18 11.17
CA THR A 317 -15.55 1.99 11.80
C THR A 317 -14.98 0.60 11.51
N GLY A 318 -15.83 -0.41 11.37
CA GLY A 318 -15.49 -1.79 11.00
C GLY A 318 -14.40 -2.40 11.87
N LEU A 319 -13.38 -2.96 11.23
CA LEU A 319 -12.18 -3.49 11.88
C LEU A 319 -10.96 -2.67 11.44
N PRO A 320 -10.59 -1.60 12.15
CA PRO A 320 -9.60 -0.61 11.69
C PRO A 320 -8.21 -1.16 11.38
N THR A 321 -7.88 -2.33 11.92
CA THR A 321 -6.58 -2.98 11.78
C THR A 321 -6.67 -4.32 11.06
N ARG A 322 -7.64 -4.43 10.15
CA ARG A 322 -7.84 -5.60 9.30
C ARG A 322 -7.93 -5.17 7.84
N THR A 323 -7.45 -6.02 6.94
CA THR A 323 -7.37 -5.71 5.51
C THR A 323 -8.64 -6.10 4.77
N GLN A 324 -9.01 -5.30 3.79
CA GLN A 324 -10.10 -5.52 2.84
C GLN A 324 -9.89 -4.60 1.63
N GLN A 325 -10.56 -4.88 0.52
CA GLN A 325 -10.60 -4.04 -0.68
C GLN A 325 -12.07 -3.75 -1.05
N ALA A 326 -12.81 -3.11 -0.15
CA ALA A 326 -14.25 -2.92 -0.29
C ALA A 326 -14.70 -1.45 -0.48
N ASP A 327 -13.76 -0.53 -0.70
CA ASP A 327 -14.06 0.87 -0.99
C ASP A 327 -13.96 1.20 -2.49
N LEU A 328 -13.62 0.22 -3.34
CA LEU A 328 -13.34 0.43 -4.76
C LEU A 328 -14.51 1.07 -5.52
N THR A 329 -15.71 0.52 -5.40
CA THR A 329 -16.92 1.06 -6.05
C THR A 329 -17.24 2.45 -5.51
N MET A 330 -17.14 2.65 -4.20
CA MET A 330 -17.38 3.94 -3.56
C MET A 330 -16.44 5.02 -4.09
N LEU A 331 -15.15 4.70 -4.29
CA LEU A 331 -14.18 5.66 -4.83
C LEU A 331 -14.39 5.92 -6.30
N TYR A 332 -14.67 4.89 -7.08
CA TYR A 332 -14.86 5.01 -8.52
C TYR A 332 -16.10 5.83 -8.89
N GLU A 333 -17.17 5.70 -8.10
CA GLU A 333 -18.44 6.41 -8.28
C GLU A 333 -18.69 7.47 -7.18
N ALA A 334 -17.61 8.00 -6.60
CA ALA A 334 -17.70 8.90 -5.45
C ALA A 334 -18.52 10.16 -5.74
N SER A 335 -19.21 10.68 -4.71
CA SER A 335 -20.13 11.81 -4.75
C SER A 335 -21.54 11.44 -5.25
N HIS A 336 -22.36 12.45 -5.46
CA HIS A 336 -23.73 12.33 -5.97
C HIS A 336 -23.78 12.77 -7.44
N GLY A 337 -24.82 12.35 -8.17
CA GLY A 337 -24.98 12.61 -9.60
C GLY A 337 -24.19 11.61 -10.46
N ASP A 338 -23.97 11.98 -11.71
CA ASP A 338 -23.29 11.15 -12.70
C ASP A 338 -21.79 11.42 -12.67
N THR A 339 -21.06 10.71 -11.81
CA THR A 339 -19.62 10.87 -11.60
C THR A 339 -18.86 9.56 -11.86
N GLN A 340 -17.65 9.69 -12.34
CA GLN A 340 -16.62 8.62 -12.39
C GLN A 340 -15.26 9.24 -12.12
N HIS A 341 -14.42 8.51 -11.39
CA HIS A 341 -13.11 9.01 -10.97
C HIS A 341 -11.96 8.11 -11.42
N ILE A 342 -10.78 8.69 -11.45
CA ILE A 342 -9.55 7.93 -11.68
C ILE A 342 -9.14 7.27 -10.36
N VAL A 343 -8.94 5.94 -10.39
CA VAL A 343 -8.47 5.17 -9.25
C VAL A 343 -7.21 4.39 -9.64
N LEU A 344 -6.08 4.70 -9.03
CA LEU A 344 -4.81 3.99 -9.21
C LEU A 344 -4.71 2.87 -8.16
N ILE A 345 -4.40 1.66 -8.60
CA ILE A 345 -4.45 0.46 -7.76
C ILE A 345 -3.09 -0.23 -7.77
N PRO A 346 -2.13 0.17 -6.91
CA PRO A 346 -0.84 -0.49 -6.82
C PRO A 346 -0.97 -1.90 -6.24
N GLY A 347 -0.22 -2.85 -6.78
CA GLY A 347 -0.10 -4.22 -6.27
C GLY A 347 1.22 -4.47 -5.52
N THR A 348 2.22 -3.62 -5.74
CA THR A 348 3.56 -3.74 -5.16
C THR A 348 4.02 -2.43 -4.53
N VAL A 349 5.07 -2.48 -3.69
CA VAL A 349 5.66 -1.25 -3.12
C VAL A 349 6.35 -0.38 -4.16
N ASP A 350 6.81 -0.99 -5.26
CA ASP A 350 7.39 -0.26 -6.39
C ASP A 350 6.31 0.59 -7.08
N GLU A 351 5.12 0.03 -7.29
CA GLU A 351 3.97 0.76 -7.80
C GLU A 351 3.41 1.77 -6.79
N CYS A 352 3.50 1.48 -5.49
CA CYS A 352 3.19 2.48 -4.46
C CYS A 352 4.05 3.74 -4.61
N PHE A 353 5.34 3.57 -4.85
CA PHE A 353 6.23 4.70 -5.14
C PHE A 353 5.88 5.37 -6.47
N GLU A 354 5.73 4.58 -7.55
CA GLU A 354 5.42 5.07 -8.89
C GLU A 354 4.12 5.89 -8.89
N TYR A 355 3.05 5.35 -8.31
CA TYR A 355 1.75 6.04 -8.28
C TYR A 355 1.73 7.19 -7.27
N GLY A 356 2.61 7.17 -6.28
CA GLY A 356 2.83 8.29 -5.38
C GLY A 356 3.14 9.60 -6.13
N TRP A 357 3.93 9.54 -7.21
CA TRP A 357 4.21 10.71 -8.04
C TRP A 357 3.29 10.86 -9.24
N LYS A 358 2.90 9.77 -9.92
CA LYS A 358 2.01 9.80 -11.10
C LYS A 358 0.61 10.32 -10.78
N ALA A 359 0.12 10.10 -9.57
CA ALA A 359 -1.20 10.57 -9.17
C ALA A 359 -1.36 12.09 -9.35
N PHE A 360 -0.32 12.87 -9.05
CA PHE A 360 -0.34 14.31 -9.27
C PHE A 360 -0.33 14.67 -10.76
N ASP A 361 0.45 13.96 -11.57
CA ASP A 361 0.51 14.19 -13.00
C ASP A 361 -0.85 13.90 -13.65
N TYR A 362 -1.51 12.81 -13.30
CA TYR A 362 -2.86 12.50 -13.77
C TYR A 362 -3.89 13.51 -13.27
N ALA A 363 -3.80 13.92 -12.00
CA ALA A 363 -4.73 14.91 -11.45
C ALA A 363 -4.64 16.25 -12.19
N GLU A 364 -3.44 16.74 -12.46
CA GLU A 364 -3.24 18.00 -13.17
C GLU A 364 -3.55 17.90 -14.67
N ARG A 365 -3.19 16.78 -15.31
CA ARG A 365 -3.49 16.53 -16.72
C ARG A 365 -5.00 16.47 -16.97
N LEU A 366 -5.72 15.72 -16.12
CA LEU A 366 -7.15 15.49 -16.26
C LEU A 366 -8.01 16.55 -15.52
N GLN A 367 -7.37 17.41 -14.73
CA GLN A 367 -8.05 18.43 -13.92
C GLN A 367 -9.21 17.84 -13.10
N THR A 368 -8.89 16.88 -12.24
CA THR A 368 -9.86 16.19 -11.39
C THR A 368 -9.19 15.60 -10.17
N MET A 369 -10.00 15.13 -9.20
CA MET A 369 -9.49 14.31 -8.10
C MET A 369 -9.04 12.96 -8.65
N VAL A 370 -7.85 12.52 -8.22
CA VAL A 370 -7.33 11.17 -8.47
C VAL A 370 -7.21 10.43 -7.15
N PHE A 371 -7.74 9.21 -7.11
CA PHE A 371 -7.60 8.33 -5.97
C PHE A 371 -6.41 7.39 -6.16
N GLY A 372 -5.61 7.23 -5.10
CA GLY A 372 -4.79 6.04 -4.91
C GLY A 372 -5.54 5.09 -3.98
N PHE A 373 -5.69 3.84 -4.37
CA PHE A 373 -6.40 2.82 -3.62
C PHE A 373 -5.46 1.67 -3.25
N THR A 374 -5.18 1.55 -1.98
CA THR A 374 -4.42 0.45 -1.40
C THR A 374 -5.15 -0.08 -0.17
N ASP A 375 -4.59 -1.06 0.51
CA ASP A 375 -5.17 -1.62 1.72
C ASP A 375 -4.14 -1.71 2.86
N LEU A 376 -4.60 -2.10 4.03
CA LEU A 376 -3.75 -2.26 5.20
C LEU A 376 -2.60 -3.25 4.95
N ASP A 377 -2.83 -4.34 4.21
CA ASP A 377 -1.79 -5.35 3.97
C ASP A 377 -0.62 -4.77 3.18
N LEU A 378 -0.90 -4.13 2.03
CA LEU A 378 0.15 -3.48 1.24
C LEU A 378 0.70 -2.24 1.95
N GLY A 379 -0.17 -1.45 2.59
CA GLY A 379 0.19 -0.15 3.16
C GLY A 379 1.06 -0.22 4.41
N MET A 380 0.79 -1.14 5.34
CA MET A 380 1.42 -1.17 6.67
C MET A 380 2.31 -2.37 6.96
N ASN A 381 2.45 -3.31 6.05
CA ASN A 381 3.35 -4.44 6.20
C ASN A 381 4.66 -4.22 5.43
N TYR A 382 5.67 -5.05 5.75
CA TYR A 382 6.99 -4.94 5.15
C TYR A 382 7.13 -5.82 3.92
N TRP A 383 7.51 -5.19 2.82
CA TRP A 383 7.72 -5.81 1.52
C TRP A 383 9.14 -5.58 1.03
N SER A 384 9.65 -6.54 0.28
CA SER A 384 10.99 -6.48 -0.29
C SER A 384 10.96 -5.75 -1.63
N THR A 385 11.91 -4.83 -1.85
CA THR A 385 12.16 -4.21 -3.14
C THR A 385 13.66 -4.04 -3.38
N SER A 386 14.07 -3.99 -4.65
CA SER A 386 15.46 -3.74 -5.07
C SER A 386 15.76 -2.24 -5.26
N GLY A 387 14.76 -1.39 -5.14
CA GLY A 387 14.87 0.04 -5.31
C GLY A 387 13.75 0.62 -6.16
N PHE A 388 13.68 1.93 -6.21
CA PHE A 388 12.65 2.64 -6.98
C PHE A 388 13.26 3.34 -8.18
N GLU A 389 12.54 3.34 -9.29
CA GLU A 389 12.90 4.15 -10.45
C GLU A 389 12.53 5.61 -10.19
N TYR A 390 13.52 6.48 -10.26
CA TYR A 390 13.32 7.90 -10.06
C TYR A 390 12.69 8.54 -11.31
N PRO A 391 11.68 9.42 -11.16
CA PRO A 391 11.11 10.11 -12.30
C PRO A 391 12.11 11.13 -12.88
N ASP A 392 12.66 10.83 -14.05
CA ASP A 392 13.58 11.73 -14.76
C ASP A 392 12.85 12.74 -15.70
N SER A 393 11.54 12.55 -15.89
CA SER A 393 10.73 13.46 -16.71
C SER A 393 10.26 14.68 -15.93
N PRO A 394 10.07 15.83 -16.59
CA PRO A 394 9.42 16.98 -15.98
C PRO A 394 8.00 16.62 -15.51
N MET A 395 7.57 17.25 -14.40
CA MET A 395 6.20 17.12 -13.90
C MET A 395 5.18 17.50 -14.97
N ASP A 396 4.20 16.63 -15.22
CA ASP A 396 3.09 16.96 -16.14
C ASP A 396 2.11 17.91 -15.43
N ARG A 397 2.04 19.13 -15.91
CA ARG A 397 1.13 20.16 -15.40
C ARG A 397 -0.19 20.26 -16.18
N GLY A 398 -0.36 19.39 -17.17
CA GLY A 398 -1.50 19.42 -18.08
C GLY A 398 -1.59 20.71 -18.88
N LYS A 399 -2.81 21.09 -19.27
CA LYS A 399 -3.08 22.25 -20.15
C LYS A 399 -3.09 23.59 -19.40
N VAL A 400 -1.98 23.92 -18.73
CA VAL A 400 -1.81 25.20 -17.99
C VAL A 400 -1.18 26.25 -18.90
N LEU A 401 -1.88 27.36 -19.14
CA LEU A 401 -1.39 28.54 -19.85
C LEU A 401 -0.60 29.43 -18.88
N ARG A 402 0.65 29.75 -19.24
CA ARG A 402 1.59 30.48 -18.37
C ARG A 402 1.95 31.86 -18.89
N SER A 403 1.59 32.18 -20.14
CA SER A 403 1.92 33.44 -20.78
C SER A 403 0.80 33.90 -21.72
N GLN A 404 0.73 35.22 -21.96
CA GLN A 404 -0.21 35.78 -22.93
C GLN A 404 -0.03 35.17 -24.33
N LYS A 405 1.20 34.88 -24.72
CA LYS A 405 1.50 34.22 -25.99
C LYS A 405 0.86 32.82 -26.11
N GLU A 406 0.90 32.04 -25.03
CA GLU A 406 0.25 30.72 -24.99
C GLU A 406 -1.27 30.87 -25.03
N MET A 407 -1.81 31.85 -24.33
CA MET A 407 -3.24 32.13 -24.31
C MET A 407 -3.76 32.59 -25.67
N ASP A 408 -3.04 33.48 -26.34
CA ASP A 408 -3.38 33.96 -27.68
C ASP A 408 -3.31 32.86 -28.76
N ALA A 409 -2.58 31.78 -28.49
CA ALA A 409 -2.49 30.62 -29.36
C ALA A 409 -3.67 29.65 -29.24
N VAL A 410 -4.47 29.76 -28.16
CA VAL A 410 -5.67 28.96 -27.95
C VAL A 410 -6.85 29.68 -28.57
N GLU A 411 -7.38 29.16 -29.66
CA GLU A 411 -8.52 29.75 -30.36
C GLU A 411 -9.77 29.68 -29.45
N ASN A 412 -10.43 30.83 -29.27
CA ASN A 412 -11.66 30.93 -28.45
C ASN A 412 -11.51 30.37 -27.02
N TYR A 413 -10.45 30.77 -26.30
CA TYR A 413 -10.27 30.35 -24.91
C TYR A 413 -11.51 30.58 -24.04
N GLY A 414 -11.91 29.56 -23.32
CA GLY A 414 -12.92 29.58 -22.25
C GLY A 414 -12.50 28.56 -21.17
N ARG A 415 -12.77 28.87 -19.89
CA ARG A 415 -12.26 28.02 -18.79
C ARG A 415 -12.70 26.56 -18.92
N TYR A 416 -13.89 26.32 -19.46
CA TYR A 416 -14.47 24.99 -19.59
C TYR A 416 -14.67 24.56 -21.05
N ARG A 417 -14.08 25.31 -22.00
CA ARG A 417 -14.19 25.00 -23.42
C ARG A 417 -13.20 23.91 -23.81
N ASP A 418 -13.73 22.86 -24.43
CA ASP A 418 -12.95 21.76 -24.98
C ASP A 418 -12.48 22.13 -26.40
N VAL A 419 -11.31 22.76 -26.47
CA VAL A 419 -10.77 23.23 -27.75
C VAL A 419 -10.21 22.08 -28.60
N ASP A 420 -9.65 21.06 -27.94
CA ASP A 420 -8.95 19.96 -28.63
C ASP A 420 -9.83 18.72 -28.86
N GLY A 421 -11.04 18.68 -28.27
CA GLY A 421 -11.99 17.57 -28.40
C GLY A 421 -11.71 16.37 -27.49
N ASP A 422 -10.73 16.47 -26.58
CA ASP A 422 -10.37 15.41 -25.63
C ASP A 422 -11.13 15.50 -24.28
N GLY A 423 -12.01 16.48 -24.14
CA GLY A 423 -12.79 16.74 -22.92
C GLY A 423 -12.06 17.57 -21.86
N ILE A 424 -10.78 17.90 -22.06
CA ILE A 424 -9.94 18.61 -21.10
C ILE A 424 -9.74 20.07 -21.51
N PRO A 425 -10.25 21.05 -20.77
CA PRO A 425 -10.09 22.47 -21.10
C PRO A 425 -8.70 22.98 -20.74
N TYR A 426 -8.31 24.08 -21.34
CA TYR A 426 -7.15 24.86 -20.88
C TYR A 426 -7.47 25.65 -19.62
N ARG A 427 -6.45 25.87 -18.77
CA ARG A 427 -6.61 26.68 -17.55
C ARG A 427 -5.44 27.63 -17.34
N THR A 428 -5.73 28.74 -16.70
CA THR A 428 -4.74 29.67 -16.13
C THR A 428 -4.63 29.43 -14.63
N LEU A 429 -3.67 30.04 -13.97
CA LEU A 429 -3.48 29.92 -12.52
C LEU A 429 -3.58 31.29 -11.84
N PRO A 430 -4.07 31.38 -10.59
CA PRO A 430 -4.06 32.62 -9.82
C PRO A 430 -2.67 33.24 -9.77
N GLY A 431 -2.57 34.56 -9.96
CA GLY A 431 -1.31 35.29 -9.94
C GLY A 431 -0.49 35.23 -11.23
N SER A 432 -0.94 34.52 -12.28
CA SER A 432 -0.25 34.49 -13.58
C SER A 432 -0.28 35.81 -14.36
N GLY A 433 -1.17 36.75 -14.00
CA GLY A 433 -1.41 37.98 -14.74
C GLY A 433 -2.27 37.80 -16.00
N LEU A 434 -2.74 36.58 -16.25
CA LEU A 434 -3.68 36.26 -17.32
C LEU A 434 -5.13 36.50 -16.87
N ASP A 435 -6.07 36.31 -17.80
CA ASP A 435 -7.51 36.50 -17.50
C ASP A 435 -7.95 35.76 -16.23
N PRO A 436 -8.89 36.35 -15.47
CA PRO A 436 -9.34 35.83 -14.20
C PRO A 436 -9.84 34.39 -14.36
N ILE A 437 -9.40 33.55 -13.46
CA ILE A 437 -9.84 32.15 -13.40
C ILE A 437 -11.19 32.12 -12.69
N LEU A 438 -12.19 31.61 -13.39
CA LEU A 438 -13.49 31.37 -12.80
C LEU A 438 -13.70 29.88 -12.62
N TYR A 439 -13.62 29.41 -11.37
CA TYR A 439 -14.00 28.04 -11.02
C TYR A 439 -15.42 28.06 -10.44
N ARG A 440 -16.28 27.20 -10.95
CA ARG A 440 -17.68 27.19 -10.57
C ARG A 440 -18.20 25.80 -10.28
N GLY A 441 -18.72 25.60 -9.08
CA GLY A 441 -19.36 24.37 -8.63
C GLY A 441 -20.87 24.29 -8.95
N THR A 442 -21.46 25.38 -9.50
CA THR A 442 -22.84 25.39 -10.00
C THR A 442 -22.87 25.24 -11.51
N GLY A 443 -24.03 25.02 -12.11
CA GLY A 443 -24.23 24.99 -13.56
C GLY A 443 -23.54 26.14 -14.28
N HIS A 444 -22.81 25.90 -15.34
CA HIS A 444 -22.00 26.87 -16.06
C HIS A 444 -21.82 26.52 -17.52
N ASP A 445 -21.60 27.52 -18.34
CA ASP A 445 -21.22 27.38 -19.73
C ASP A 445 -19.70 27.23 -19.91
N GLU A 446 -19.26 27.18 -21.15
CA GLU A 446 -17.84 27.02 -21.53
C GLU A 446 -16.95 28.16 -21.05
N ASP A 447 -17.50 29.35 -20.80
CA ASP A 447 -16.78 30.52 -20.29
C ASP A 447 -16.85 30.62 -18.74
N GLY A 448 -17.51 29.65 -18.08
CA GLY A 448 -17.71 29.65 -16.62
C GLY A 448 -18.84 30.55 -16.13
N ILE A 449 -19.66 31.06 -17.04
CA ILE A 449 -20.83 31.89 -16.68
C ILE A 449 -21.94 30.95 -16.19
N TYR A 450 -22.62 31.39 -15.13
CA TYR A 450 -23.75 30.64 -14.58
C TYR A 450 -24.83 30.37 -15.62
N SER A 451 -25.24 29.09 -15.73
CA SER A 451 -26.29 28.65 -16.64
C SER A 451 -27.13 27.55 -16.03
N GLU A 452 -28.46 27.63 -16.20
CA GLU A 452 -29.43 26.57 -15.93
C GLU A 452 -30.02 26.00 -17.22
N ASP A 453 -29.43 26.35 -18.36
CA ASP A 453 -29.87 25.84 -19.67
C ASP A 453 -29.64 24.35 -19.76
N PRO A 454 -30.68 23.51 -20.07
CA PRO A 454 -30.56 22.06 -20.15
C PRO A 454 -29.57 21.58 -21.22
N GLU A 455 -29.41 22.31 -22.34
CA GLU A 455 -28.48 21.93 -23.41
C GLU A 455 -27.03 22.16 -22.96
N VAL A 456 -26.76 23.28 -22.29
CA VAL A 456 -25.46 23.59 -21.67
C VAL A 456 -25.07 22.56 -20.62
N TYR A 457 -26.01 22.21 -19.73
CA TYR A 457 -25.77 21.20 -18.71
C TYR A 457 -25.44 19.84 -19.34
N ASN A 458 -26.23 19.41 -20.32
CA ASN A 458 -26.03 18.12 -21.00
C ASN A 458 -24.69 18.06 -21.75
N ALA A 459 -24.29 19.14 -22.39
CA ALA A 459 -22.98 19.27 -23.05
C ALA A 459 -21.84 19.15 -22.03
N THR A 460 -21.96 19.82 -20.86
CA THR A 460 -20.95 19.79 -19.79
C THR A 460 -20.77 18.38 -19.22
N ILE A 461 -21.85 17.70 -18.86
CA ILE A 461 -21.78 16.33 -18.32
C ILE A 461 -21.23 15.34 -19.35
N SER A 462 -21.65 15.47 -20.61
CA SER A 462 -21.13 14.63 -21.69
C SER A 462 -19.63 14.85 -21.94
N ARG A 463 -19.15 16.08 -21.81
CA ARG A 463 -17.73 16.42 -21.91
C ARG A 463 -16.93 15.81 -20.75
N LEU A 464 -17.41 15.95 -19.51
CA LEU A 464 -16.78 15.36 -18.33
C LEU A 464 -16.69 13.85 -18.44
N LYS A 465 -17.74 13.18 -18.90
CA LYS A 465 -17.72 11.74 -19.18
C LYS A 465 -16.65 11.39 -20.22
N ARG A 466 -16.61 12.08 -21.37
CA ARG A 466 -15.61 11.86 -22.42
C ARG A 466 -14.19 12.04 -21.90
N LYS A 467 -13.93 13.01 -21.02
CA LYS A 467 -12.64 13.22 -20.37
C LYS A 467 -12.19 12.00 -19.58
N ILE A 468 -13.06 11.42 -18.77
CA ILE A 468 -12.74 10.24 -17.96
C ILE A 468 -12.60 8.98 -18.82
N GLU A 469 -13.48 8.77 -19.78
CA GLU A 469 -13.38 7.64 -20.73
C GLU A 469 -12.09 7.71 -21.56
N GLY A 470 -11.70 8.91 -22.00
CA GLY A 470 -10.45 9.15 -22.75
C GLY A 470 -9.17 8.94 -21.92
N ALA A 471 -9.29 8.84 -20.60
CA ALA A 471 -8.15 8.55 -19.74
C ALA A 471 -7.71 7.07 -19.77
N ARG A 472 -8.52 6.13 -20.25
CA ARG A 472 -8.23 4.68 -20.26
C ARG A 472 -6.86 4.35 -20.84
N ASP A 473 -6.50 4.96 -21.97
CA ASP A 473 -5.21 4.73 -22.64
C ASP A 473 -4.02 5.47 -22.00
N LEU A 474 -4.29 6.43 -21.11
CA LEU A 474 -3.27 7.19 -20.37
C LEU A 474 -2.89 6.52 -19.05
N LEU A 475 -3.81 5.75 -18.50
CA LEU A 475 -3.64 5.10 -17.20
C LEU A 475 -2.76 3.84 -17.32
N PRO A 476 -2.23 3.33 -16.21
CA PRO A 476 -1.40 2.12 -16.23
C PRO A 476 -2.13 0.93 -16.86
N ALA A 477 -1.54 0.38 -17.93
CA ALA A 477 -2.03 -0.86 -18.53
C ALA A 477 -1.97 -2.02 -17.51
N PRO A 478 -2.81 -3.06 -17.63
CA PRO A 478 -2.77 -4.22 -16.76
C PRO A 478 -1.42 -4.96 -16.89
N VAL A 479 -1.09 -5.72 -15.86
CA VAL A 479 0.00 -6.70 -15.97
C VAL A 479 -0.62 -8.03 -16.38
N VAL A 480 -0.28 -8.49 -17.58
CA VAL A 480 -0.81 -9.73 -18.14
C VAL A 480 0.28 -10.78 -18.20
N ARG A 481 -0.03 -11.99 -17.73
CA ARG A 481 0.75 -13.19 -17.95
C ARG A 481 -0.15 -14.22 -18.65
N GLU A 482 0.25 -14.66 -19.83
CA GLU A 482 -0.51 -15.60 -20.64
C GLU A 482 0.12 -16.99 -20.62
N GLU A 483 -0.72 -18.00 -20.51
CA GLU A 483 -0.38 -19.40 -20.72
C GLU A 483 -0.65 -19.79 -22.18
N GLU A 484 0.01 -20.87 -22.66
CA GLU A 484 -0.13 -21.33 -24.06
C GLU A 484 -1.58 -21.72 -24.39
N GLU A 485 -2.27 -22.35 -23.44
CA GLU A 485 -3.69 -22.72 -23.57
C GLU A 485 -4.55 -21.68 -22.83
N GLN A 486 -5.19 -20.78 -23.58
CA GLN A 486 -5.96 -19.66 -23.04
C GLN A 486 -7.41 -20.05 -22.68
N HIS A 487 -7.59 -21.07 -21.84
CA HIS A 487 -8.93 -21.51 -21.44
C HIS A 487 -9.45 -20.72 -20.24
N ILE A 488 -8.60 -20.49 -19.25
CA ILE A 488 -9.01 -19.88 -17.99
C ILE A 488 -8.12 -18.65 -17.69
N GLY A 489 -8.79 -17.52 -17.50
CA GLY A 489 -8.18 -16.28 -17.05
C GLY A 489 -8.52 -15.97 -15.59
N VAL A 490 -7.62 -15.33 -14.88
CA VAL A 490 -7.83 -14.80 -13.53
C VAL A 490 -7.55 -13.30 -13.54
N ILE A 491 -8.57 -12.49 -13.30
CA ILE A 491 -8.45 -11.05 -13.10
C ILE A 491 -8.36 -10.77 -11.59
N TYR A 492 -7.44 -9.93 -11.19
CA TYR A 492 -7.25 -9.52 -9.80
C TYR A 492 -6.67 -8.10 -9.70
N TYR A 493 -6.50 -7.56 -8.49
CA TYR A 493 -5.93 -6.24 -8.27
C TYR A 493 -5.34 -6.06 -6.87
N GLY A 494 -4.59 -4.98 -6.68
CA GLY A 494 -4.07 -4.56 -5.39
C GLY A 494 -3.19 -5.62 -4.71
N SER A 495 -3.28 -5.73 -3.40
CA SER A 495 -2.45 -6.61 -2.57
C SER A 495 -2.61 -8.12 -2.84
N MET A 496 -3.63 -8.54 -3.63
CA MET A 496 -3.75 -9.92 -4.12
C MET A 496 -2.50 -10.35 -4.92
N GLU A 497 -1.78 -9.40 -5.53
CA GLU A 497 -0.49 -9.64 -6.22
C GLU A 497 0.47 -10.47 -5.38
N ASN A 498 0.49 -10.24 -4.06
CA ASN A 498 1.42 -10.91 -3.16
C ASN A 498 1.09 -12.38 -2.90
N SER A 499 -0.09 -12.85 -3.36
CA SER A 499 -0.55 -14.23 -3.22
C SER A 499 -0.65 -14.97 -4.55
N ILE A 500 -0.70 -14.26 -5.68
CA ILE A 500 -1.04 -14.86 -6.98
C ILE A 500 -0.02 -15.90 -7.44
N ALA A 501 1.28 -15.67 -7.23
CA ALA A 501 2.32 -16.63 -7.63
C ALA A 501 2.19 -17.98 -6.88
N GLU A 502 1.78 -17.96 -5.63
CA GLU A 502 1.56 -19.17 -4.84
C GLU A 502 0.22 -19.82 -5.18
N ILE A 503 -0.83 -19.04 -5.46
CA ILE A 503 -2.11 -19.54 -5.98
C ILE A 503 -1.86 -20.32 -7.28
N ASP A 504 -1.09 -19.74 -8.17
CA ASP A 504 -0.75 -20.30 -9.47
C ASP A 504 0.01 -21.66 -9.34
N ASP A 505 1.08 -21.70 -8.54
CA ASP A 505 1.79 -22.95 -8.25
C ASP A 505 0.86 -24.03 -7.64
N MET A 506 -0.12 -23.62 -6.81
CA MET A 506 -1.10 -24.54 -6.25
C MET A 506 -2.06 -25.08 -7.31
N LEU A 507 -2.55 -24.24 -8.20
CA LEU A 507 -3.42 -24.62 -9.32
C LEU A 507 -2.67 -25.55 -10.30
N GLU A 508 -1.44 -25.19 -10.66
CA GLU A 508 -0.59 -26.04 -11.51
C GLU A 508 -0.39 -27.44 -10.92
N SER A 509 -0.25 -27.55 -9.59
CA SER A 509 -0.12 -28.84 -8.90
C SER A 509 -1.34 -29.75 -9.07
N THR A 510 -2.52 -29.18 -9.40
CA THR A 510 -3.75 -29.92 -9.72
C THR A 510 -3.92 -30.19 -11.22
N GLY A 511 -2.98 -29.70 -12.06
CA GLY A 511 -3.02 -29.80 -13.51
C GLY A 511 -3.79 -28.67 -14.19
N LEU A 512 -4.06 -27.58 -13.48
CA LEU A 512 -4.76 -26.39 -14.00
C LEU A 512 -3.76 -25.26 -14.19
N SER A 513 -3.54 -24.83 -15.45
CA SER A 513 -2.80 -23.61 -15.78
C SER A 513 -3.79 -22.45 -16.01
N VAL A 514 -3.46 -21.27 -15.51
CA VAL A 514 -4.29 -20.08 -15.65
C VAL A 514 -3.49 -18.88 -16.16
N SER A 515 -4.07 -18.13 -17.11
CA SER A 515 -3.57 -16.81 -17.46
C SER A 515 -3.98 -15.79 -16.40
N THR A 516 -3.18 -14.78 -16.15
CA THR A 516 -3.50 -13.76 -15.15
C THR A 516 -3.49 -12.36 -15.73
N CYS A 517 -4.42 -11.51 -15.26
CA CYS A 517 -4.52 -10.09 -15.63
C CYS A 517 -4.72 -9.26 -14.37
N ARG A 518 -3.71 -8.49 -13.98
CA ARG A 518 -3.80 -7.58 -12.83
C ARG A 518 -4.23 -6.20 -13.28
N VAL A 519 -5.44 -5.80 -12.87
CA VAL A 519 -5.95 -4.43 -13.10
C VAL A 519 -5.22 -3.45 -12.20
N ARG A 520 -4.71 -2.35 -12.80
CA ARG A 520 -3.85 -1.38 -12.13
C ARG A 520 -4.49 0.00 -11.94
N ALA A 521 -5.58 0.26 -12.66
CA ALA A 521 -6.32 1.52 -12.56
C ALA A 521 -7.77 1.37 -13.01
N LEU A 522 -8.61 2.33 -12.61
CA LEU A 522 -9.94 2.58 -13.15
C LEU A 522 -10.01 4.02 -13.65
N PRO A 523 -10.77 4.28 -14.74
CA PRO A 523 -11.37 3.28 -15.65
C PRO A 523 -10.30 2.33 -16.20
N TYR A 524 -10.66 1.07 -16.36
CA TYR A 524 -9.68 0.05 -16.75
C TYR A 524 -9.20 0.23 -18.21
N HIS A 525 -7.96 -0.14 -18.45
CA HIS A 525 -7.35 -0.11 -19.78
C HIS A 525 -8.04 -1.10 -20.74
N PRO A 526 -8.18 -0.80 -22.05
CA PRO A 526 -8.86 -1.66 -23.04
C PRO A 526 -8.33 -3.11 -23.10
N GLU A 527 -7.06 -3.33 -22.79
CA GLU A 527 -6.44 -4.66 -22.77
C GLU A 527 -7.11 -5.64 -21.79
N VAL A 528 -7.85 -5.15 -20.79
CA VAL A 528 -8.68 -5.99 -19.91
C VAL A 528 -9.84 -6.63 -20.69
N GLU A 529 -10.46 -5.89 -21.60
CA GLU A 529 -11.49 -6.41 -22.51
C GLU A 529 -10.90 -7.48 -23.44
N ASP A 530 -9.74 -7.18 -24.04
CA ASP A 530 -9.02 -8.12 -24.90
C ASP A 530 -8.63 -9.40 -24.15
N PHE A 531 -8.22 -9.29 -22.89
CA PHE A 531 -7.94 -10.45 -22.04
C PHE A 531 -9.19 -11.32 -21.84
N ILE A 532 -10.33 -10.72 -21.52
CA ILE A 532 -11.59 -11.46 -21.34
C ILE A 532 -12.05 -12.11 -22.66
N GLU A 533 -11.88 -11.41 -23.78
CA GLU A 533 -12.28 -11.93 -25.11
C GLU A 533 -11.53 -13.23 -25.45
N ARG A 534 -10.23 -13.28 -25.14
CA ARG A 534 -9.35 -14.42 -25.49
C ARG A 534 -9.58 -15.67 -24.66
N HIS A 535 -10.20 -15.56 -23.47
CA HIS A 535 -10.41 -16.68 -22.55
C HIS A 535 -11.83 -17.24 -22.64
N ASP A 536 -12.00 -18.54 -22.39
CA ASP A 536 -13.30 -19.19 -22.34
C ASP A 536 -14.05 -18.83 -21.06
N LYS A 537 -13.35 -18.84 -19.92
CA LYS A 537 -13.84 -18.47 -18.59
C LYS A 537 -12.86 -17.53 -17.91
N VAL A 538 -13.35 -16.54 -17.19
CA VAL A 538 -12.54 -15.58 -16.45
C VAL A 538 -13.03 -15.48 -15.02
N ILE A 539 -12.15 -15.77 -14.07
CA ILE A 539 -12.41 -15.59 -12.64
C ILE A 539 -11.99 -14.17 -12.24
N VAL A 540 -12.86 -13.42 -11.58
CA VAL A 540 -12.53 -12.14 -10.96
C VAL A 540 -12.32 -12.37 -9.46
N LEU A 541 -11.07 -12.24 -9.02
CA LEU A 541 -10.61 -12.60 -7.68
C LEU A 541 -10.47 -11.36 -6.80
N GLU A 542 -11.17 -11.30 -5.66
CA GLU A 542 -11.29 -10.08 -4.86
C GLU A 542 -11.22 -10.30 -3.35
N ILE A 543 -10.67 -9.33 -2.62
CA ILE A 543 -10.59 -9.31 -1.16
C ILE A 543 -11.75 -8.45 -0.60
N ASN A 544 -12.96 -8.77 -1.01
CA ASN A 544 -14.19 -8.20 -0.48
C ASN A 544 -15.33 -9.22 -0.60
N ARG A 545 -16.50 -8.94 -0.02
CA ARG A 545 -17.65 -9.84 -0.05
C ARG A 545 -18.46 -9.75 -1.35
N ASP A 546 -18.54 -8.55 -1.91
CA ASP A 546 -19.60 -8.23 -2.89
C ASP A 546 -19.13 -8.27 -4.35
N GLY A 547 -17.84 -8.57 -4.62
CA GLY A 547 -17.32 -8.64 -5.98
C GLY A 547 -17.36 -7.27 -6.67
N GLN A 548 -16.69 -6.25 -6.09
CA GLN A 548 -16.82 -4.87 -6.56
C GLN A 548 -16.19 -4.64 -7.93
N MET A 549 -15.01 -5.19 -8.19
CA MET A 549 -14.39 -5.12 -9.52
C MET A 549 -15.23 -5.91 -10.54
N TYR A 550 -15.71 -7.10 -10.15
CA TYR A 550 -16.64 -7.86 -10.99
C TYR A 550 -17.89 -7.04 -11.34
N GLY A 551 -18.44 -6.32 -10.37
CA GLY A 551 -19.61 -5.43 -10.56
C GLY A 551 -19.32 -4.28 -11.53
N ILE A 552 -18.15 -3.63 -11.41
CA ILE A 552 -17.69 -2.55 -12.30
C ILE A 552 -17.50 -3.09 -13.73
N LEU A 553 -16.76 -4.18 -13.88
CA LEU A 553 -16.55 -4.83 -15.18
C LEU A 553 -17.89 -5.22 -15.83
N ARG A 554 -18.79 -5.83 -15.07
CA ARG A 554 -20.11 -6.21 -15.57
C ARG A 554 -20.95 -5.03 -16.08
N LYS A 555 -20.80 -3.86 -15.44
CA LYS A 555 -21.52 -2.62 -15.82
C LYS A 555 -20.97 -2.00 -17.10
N GLU A 556 -19.67 -2.09 -17.34
CA GLU A 556 -18.98 -1.33 -18.37
C GLU A 556 -18.59 -2.17 -19.60
N LEU A 557 -18.41 -3.47 -19.43
CA LEU A 557 -18.03 -4.38 -20.52
C LEU A 557 -19.11 -4.52 -21.59
N PRO A 558 -18.72 -4.80 -22.85
CA PRO A 558 -19.64 -5.28 -23.87
C PRO A 558 -20.44 -6.50 -23.39
N ALA A 559 -21.75 -6.50 -23.61
CA ALA A 559 -22.67 -7.49 -23.03
C ALA A 559 -22.30 -8.95 -23.35
N HIS A 560 -21.64 -9.21 -24.49
CA HIS A 560 -21.24 -10.57 -24.88
C HIS A 560 -20.07 -11.14 -24.07
N LEU A 561 -19.28 -10.28 -23.39
CA LEU A 561 -18.15 -10.69 -22.54
C LEU A 561 -18.60 -11.07 -21.12
N VAL A 562 -19.68 -10.46 -20.64
CA VAL A 562 -20.17 -10.66 -19.28
C VAL A 562 -20.40 -12.13 -18.90
N PRO A 563 -20.97 -13.00 -19.76
CA PRO A 563 -21.18 -14.42 -19.43
C PRO A 563 -19.89 -15.23 -19.21
N LYS A 564 -18.74 -14.74 -19.67
CA LYS A 564 -17.46 -15.41 -19.45
C LYS A 564 -16.92 -15.23 -18.03
N MET A 565 -17.39 -14.20 -17.30
CA MET A 565 -16.87 -13.84 -15.99
C MET A 565 -17.58 -14.53 -14.84
N HIS A 566 -16.80 -14.95 -13.84
CA HIS A 566 -17.24 -15.53 -12.59
C HIS A 566 -16.58 -14.80 -11.42
N SER A 567 -17.35 -14.43 -10.40
CA SER A 567 -16.82 -13.75 -9.22
C SER A 567 -16.35 -14.75 -8.17
N VAL A 568 -15.13 -14.58 -7.70
CA VAL A 568 -14.59 -15.23 -6.49
C VAL A 568 -14.21 -14.12 -5.53
N ALA A 569 -15.10 -13.82 -4.60
CA ALA A 569 -14.99 -12.71 -3.67
C ALA A 569 -15.07 -13.21 -2.23
N TYR A 570 -14.02 -12.96 -1.46
CA TYR A 570 -13.92 -13.42 -0.07
C TYR A 570 -13.11 -12.44 0.79
N THR A 571 -13.47 -12.32 2.06
CA THR A 571 -12.69 -11.59 3.05
C THR A 571 -12.99 -12.10 4.46
N ASP A 572 -11.96 -12.24 5.26
CA ASP A 572 -12.02 -12.52 6.70
C ASP A 572 -11.28 -11.44 7.51
N GLY A 573 -10.83 -10.37 6.85
CA GLY A 573 -10.06 -9.29 7.45
C GLY A 573 -8.58 -9.61 7.65
N ILE A 574 -8.11 -10.75 7.16
CA ILE A 574 -6.71 -11.17 7.18
C ILE A 574 -6.12 -11.03 5.77
N PRO A 575 -4.81 -10.78 5.62
CA PRO A 575 -4.17 -10.81 4.32
C PRO A 575 -4.47 -12.09 3.54
N PRO A 576 -4.63 -12.03 2.20
CA PRO A 576 -5.06 -13.17 1.41
C PRO A 576 -4.11 -14.36 1.57
N ARG A 577 -4.70 -15.53 1.87
CA ARG A 577 -4.00 -16.82 1.97
C ARG A 577 -4.18 -17.58 0.67
N ALA A 578 -3.07 -17.96 0.04
CA ALA A 578 -3.07 -18.54 -1.30
C ALA A 578 -3.97 -19.78 -1.42
N ARG A 579 -3.91 -20.71 -0.45
CA ARG A 579 -4.73 -21.94 -0.46
C ARG A 579 -6.23 -21.64 -0.50
N VAL A 580 -6.70 -20.69 0.34
CA VAL A 580 -8.13 -20.35 0.40
C VAL A 580 -8.65 -19.92 -0.98
N TYR A 581 -7.88 -19.07 -1.67
CA TYR A 581 -8.28 -18.59 -2.99
C TYR A 581 -8.09 -19.62 -4.09
N ALA A 582 -7.06 -20.48 -4.02
CA ALA A 582 -6.88 -21.58 -4.96
C ALA A 582 -8.06 -22.57 -4.87
N ASP A 583 -8.47 -22.97 -3.67
CA ASP A 583 -9.61 -23.86 -3.45
C ASP A 583 -10.92 -23.23 -3.97
N MET A 584 -11.15 -21.93 -3.71
CA MET A 584 -12.32 -21.22 -4.23
C MET A 584 -12.35 -21.09 -5.75
N ILE A 585 -11.19 -20.94 -6.40
CA ILE A 585 -11.09 -20.93 -7.86
C ILE A 585 -11.50 -22.31 -8.41
N LEU A 586 -10.97 -23.40 -7.84
CA LEU A 586 -11.33 -24.76 -8.25
C LEU A 586 -12.83 -25.04 -8.08
N GLU A 587 -13.42 -24.66 -6.94
CA GLU A 587 -14.87 -24.77 -6.70
C GLU A 587 -15.69 -23.98 -7.72
N ALA A 588 -15.29 -22.73 -8.02
CA ALA A 588 -15.99 -21.90 -9.00
C ALA A 588 -15.94 -22.48 -10.43
N LEU A 589 -14.87 -23.19 -10.77
CA LEU A 589 -14.72 -23.84 -12.06
C LEU A 589 -15.55 -25.13 -12.16
N GLU A 590 -15.69 -25.89 -11.06
CA GLU A 590 -16.55 -27.10 -11.02
C GLU A 590 -18.04 -26.76 -11.13
N VAL A 591 -18.47 -25.66 -10.50
CA VAL A 591 -19.88 -25.21 -10.58
C VAL A 591 -20.21 -24.65 -11.97
N ALA A 592 -19.24 -24.12 -12.67
CA ALA A 592 -19.39 -23.53 -14.01
C ALA A 592 -19.24 -24.55 -15.16
N ALA A 593 -18.87 -25.81 -14.87
CA ALA A 593 -18.78 -26.91 -15.85
C ALA A 593 -20.13 -27.61 -16.03
#